data_0c225dfd3dbfa6604e6544aad0ae3916
#
_entry.id   0c225dfd3dbfa6604e6544aad0ae3916
#
_cell.length_a   1.000
_cell.length_b   1.000
_cell.length_c   1.000
_cell.angle_alpha   90.00
_cell.angle_beta   90.00
_cell.angle_gamma   90.00
#
_symmetry.space_group_name_H-M   'P 1'
#
loop_
_entity.id
_entity.type
_entity.pdbx_description
1 polymer ?
#
loop_
_entity_poly.entity_id
_entity_poly.type
_entity_poly.pdbx_seq_one_letter_code
_entity_poly.pdbx_strand_id
1 'polypeptide(L)'
;MGRHRKIYKKNNSMDVIVDFLQSFADAFNAHNIKAIMSHMTDDCVFEASAGPDFNGEKFTGKQQVKEAFEKVFETFPDAHWGNPRHFVSGDRGFSEWIFTGTKTDGTKVEVTGCDLFAFKDGKISVKNSYRKNRFLK
;
A
#
# COMPACT_ATOMS: atom_id res chain seq x y z
N MET A 1 -15.03 -13.97 32.40
CA MET A 1 -14.74 -13.78 31.36
C MET A 1 -14.66 -12.47 30.61
N GLY A 2 -14.87 -11.35 31.24
CA GLY A 2 -14.70 -10.05 30.61
C GLY A 2 -13.26 -9.66 30.37
N ARG A 3 -12.31 -10.32 31.03
CA ARG A 3 -10.91 -9.91 30.98
C ARG A 3 -10.30 -9.96 29.59
N HIS A 4 -10.73 -10.87 28.75
CA HIS A 4 -10.22 -10.93 27.39
C HIS A 4 -10.57 -9.68 26.61
N ARG A 5 -11.80 -9.21 26.76
CA ARG A 5 -12.23 -8.01 26.07
C ARG A 5 -11.46 -6.79 26.54
N LYS A 6 -11.11 -6.73 27.82
CA LYS A 6 -10.33 -5.61 28.33
C LYS A 6 -8.96 -5.55 27.69
N ILE A 7 -8.33 -6.70 27.49
CA ILE A 7 -7.03 -6.75 26.85
C ILE A 7 -7.12 -6.24 25.42
N TYR A 8 -8.13 -6.66 24.68
CA TYR A 8 -8.31 -6.18 23.31
C TYR A 8 -8.51 -4.68 23.26
N LYS A 9 -9.32 -4.14 24.19
CA LYS A 9 -9.57 -2.71 24.20
C LYS A 9 -8.30 -1.91 24.44
N LYS A 10 -7.42 -2.40 25.31
CA LYS A 10 -6.17 -1.70 25.59
C LYS A 10 -5.31 -1.57 24.36
N ASN A 11 -5.30 -2.60 23.51
CA ASN A 11 -4.44 -2.62 22.35
C ASN A 11 -5.01 -1.80 21.20
N ASN A 12 -6.33 -1.65 21.17
CA ASN A 12 -7.00 -1.06 20.01
C ASN A 12 -6.58 0.37 19.73
N SER A 13 -6.19 1.14 20.74
CA SER A 13 -5.81 2.54 20.53
C SER A 13 -4.58 2.68 19.63
N MET A 14 -3.69 1.66 19.65
CA MET A 14 -2.45 1.69 18.87
C MET A 14 -2.51 0.78 17.65
N ASP A 15 -3.52 -0.05 17.55
CA ASP A 15 -3.62 -1.03 16.49
C ASP A 15 -4.19 -0.39 15.23
N VAL A 16 -3.67 -0.82 14.09
CA VAL A 16 -4.26 -0.48 12.80
C VAL A 16 -5.43 -1.42 12.57
N ILE A 17 -6.50 -0.89 12.05
CA ILE A 17 -7.69 -1.66 11.70
C ILE A 17 -7.89 -1.67 10.19
N VAL A 18 -8.76 -2.56 9.73
CA VAL A 18 -9.05 -2.71 8.30
C VAL A 18 -9.50 -1.39 7.67
N ASP A 19 -10.28 -0.59 8.40
CA ASP A 19 -10.76 0.71 7.88
C ASP A 19 -9.62 1.66 7.57
N PHE A 20 -8.51 1.58 8.30
CA PHE A 20 -7.33 2.39 8.02
C PHE A 20 -6.73 2.02 6.66
N LEU A 21 -6.63 0.73 6.36
CA LEU A 21 -6.14 0.26 5.07
C LEU A 21 -7.10 0.61 3.95
N GLN A 22 -8.41 0.58 4.20
CA GLN A 22 -9.38 1.02 3.21
C GLN A 22 -9.20 2.52 2.92
N SER A 23 -9.01 3.32 3.94
CA SER A 23 -8.75 4.75 3.81
C SER A 23 -7.49 5.01 2.97
N PHE A 24 -6.45 4.20 3.18
CA PHE A 24 -5.22 4.29 2.42
C PHE A 24 -5.46 3.93 0.94
N ALA A 25 -6.22 2.86 0.69
CA ALA A 25 -6.58 2.46 -0.67
C ALA A 25 -7.40 3.56 -1.37
N ASP A 26 -8.33 4.18 -0.65
CA ASP A 26 -9.12 5.28 -1.19
C ASP A 26 -8.24 6.47 -1.58
N ALA A 27 -7.24 6.77 -0.76
CA ALA A 27 -6.30 7.85 -1.06
C ALA A 27 -5.48 7.55 -2.32
N PHE A 28 -5.06 6.30 -2.50
CA PHE A 28 -4.37 5.88 -3.72
C PHE A 28 -5.27 6.02 -4.95
N ASN A 29 -6.52 5.57 -4.86
CA ASN A 29 -7.44 5.66 -5.99
C ASN A 29 -7.81 7.11 -6.33
N ALA A 30 -7.77 8.00 -5.34
CA ALA A 30 -7.96 9.43 -5.56
C ALA A 30 -6.69 10.11 -6.07
N HIS A 31 -5.56 9.41 -6.15
CA HIS A 31 -4.25 9.97 -6.47
C HIS A 31 -3.89 11.13 -5.54
N ASN A 32 -4.32 11.04 -4.29
CA ASN A 32 -4.14 12.11 -3.31
C ASN A 32 -2.86 11.86 -2.51
N ILE A 33 -1.76 12.40 -3.01
CA ILE A 33 -0.43 12.18 -2.42
C ILE A 33 -0.40 12.61 -0.95
N LYS A 34 -0.98 13.75 -0.63
CA LYS A 34 -0.97 14.25 0.75
C LYS A 34 -1.68 13.26 1.69
N ALA A 35 -2.84 12.76 1.28
CA ALA A 35 -3.58 11.80 2.08
C ALA A 35 -2.83 10.47 2.19
N ILE A 36 -2.24 10.01 1.09
CA ILE A 36 -1.42 8.78 1.11
C ILE A 36 -0.31 8.91 2.14
N MET A 37 0.47 9.98 2.07
CA MET A 37 1.62 10.14 2.94
C MET A 37 1.24 10.37 4.40
N SER A 38 0.04 10.88 4.68
CA SER A 38 -0.43 11.04 6.05
C SER A 38 -0.66 9.72 6.76
N HIS A 39 -0.79 8.61 6.02
CA HIS A 39 -0.96 7.27 6.58
C HIS A 39 0.38 6.60 6.90
N MET A 40 1.51 7.21 6.54
CA MET A 40 2.82 6.58 6.63
C MET A 40 3.71 7.26 7.67
N THR A 41 4.63 6.50 8.25
CA THR A 41 5.61 7.06 9.20
C THR A 41 6.64 7.90 8.47
N ASP A 42 7.36 8.75 9.21
CA ASP A 42 8.40 9.61 8.62
C ASP A 42 9.56 8.79 8.04
N ASP A 43 9.85 7.65 8.64
CA ASP A 43 10.91 6.76 8.20
C ASP A 43 10.40 5.60 7.35
N CYS A 44 9.26 5.78 6.71
CA CYS A 44 8.61 4.73 5.95
C CYS A 44 9.48 4.20 4.81
N VAL A 45 9.16 2.97 4.39
CA VAL A 45 9.83 2.29 3.29
C VAL A 45 8.79 1.79 2.31
N PHE A 46 9.07 1.98 1.02
CA PHE A 46 8.30 1.38 -0.06
C PHE A 46 9.21 0.45 -0.84
N GLU A 47 8.80 -0.81 -0.97
CA GLU A 47 9.47 -1.79 -1.82
C GLU A 47 8.56 -2.03 -3.02
N ALA A 48 9.03 -1.60 -4.18
CA ALA A 48 8.24 -1.69 -5.41
C ALA A 48 8.18 -3.14 -5.91
N SER A 49 7.17 -3.44 -6.74
CA SER A 49 6.98 -4.80 -7.26
C SER A 49 8.01 -5.19 -8.31
N ALA A 50 8.82 -4.25 -8.79
CA ALA A 50 9.86 -4.50 -9.77
C ALA A 50 11.07 -3.64 -9.45
N GLY A 51 12.24 -4.02 -9.96
CA GLY A 51 13.45 -3.26 -9.76
C GLY A 51 14.68 -4.14 -9.95
N PRO A 52 15.86 -3.57 -9.68
CA PRO A 52 17.12 -4.28 -9.97
C PRO A 52 17.49 -5.32 -8.92
N ASP A 53 16.87 -5.28 -7.74
CA ASP A 53 17.23 -6.17 -6.63
C ASP A 53 16.22 -7.31 -6.49
N PHE A 54 16.59 -8.34 -5.71
CA PHE A 54 15.71 -9.49 -5.53
C PHE A 54 14.37 -9.13 -4.90
N ASN A 55 14.27 -8.02 -4.20
CA ASN A 55 13.06 -7.54 -3.54
C ASN A 55 12.52 -6.27 -4.20
N GLY A 56 12.85 -6.03 -5.46
CA GLY A 56 12.40 -4.87 -6.20
C GLY A 56 13.30 -3.67 -6.01
N GLU A 57 12.73 -2.49 -6.15
CA GLU A 57 13.43 -1.24 -5.86
C GLU A 57 12.94 -0.68 -4.53
N LYS A 58 13.88 -0.27 -3.67
CA LYS A 58 13.56 0.18 -2.32
C LYS A 58 13.71 1.69 -2.20
N PHE A 59 12.68 2.32 -1.65
CA PHE A 59 12.66 3.76 -1.37
C PHE A 59 12.53 3.95 0.13
N THR A 60 13.34 4.83 0.69
CA THR A 60 13.41 5.01 2.15
C THR A 60 13.18 6.47 2.51
N GLY A 61 12.30 6.69 3.48
CA GLY A 61 11.96 8.01 3.98
C GLY A 61 10.83 8.64 3.19
N LYS A 62 10.14 9.56 3.85
CA LYS A 62 8.91 10.14 3.33
C LYS A 62 9.08 10.80 1.97
N GLN A 63 10.20 11.51 1.78
CA GLN A 63 10.43 12.22 0.53
C GLN A 63 10.63 11.27 -0.64
N GLN A 64 11.48 10.25 -0.48
CA GLN A 64 11.72 9.28 -1.55
C GLN A 64 10.47 8.47 -1.88
N VAL A 65 9.73 8.08 -0.84
CA VAL A 65 8.51 7.29 -1.01
C VAL A 65 7.45 8.11 -1.75
N LYS A 66 7.29 9.36 -1.36
CA LYS A 66 6.36 10.28 -2.05
C LYS A 66 6.69 10.39 -3.53
N GLU A 67 7.97 10.61 -3.85
CA GLU A 67 8.40 10.74 -5.25
C GLU A 67 8.16 9.46 -6.04
N ALA A 68 8.36 8.30 -5.40
CA ALA A 68 8.09 7.02 -6.05
C ALA A 68 6.60 6.86 -6.37
N PHE A 69 5.71 7.25 -5.47
CA PHE A 69 4.28 7.19 -5.72
C PHE A 69 3.85 8.18 -6.80
N GLU A 70 4.41 9.39 -6.78
CA GLU A 70 4.15 10.37 -7.84
C GLU A 70 4.53 9.82 -9.20
N LYS A 71 5.64 9.09 -9.27
CA LYS A 71 6.09 8.45 -10.51
C LYS A 71 5.10 7.43 -11.02
N VAL A 72 4.48 6.66 -10.12
CA VAL A 72 3.44 5.70 -10.50
C VAL A 72 2.29 6.43 -11.19
N PHE A 73 1.85 7.55 -10.62
CA PHE A 73 0.74 8.31 -11.18
C PHE A 73 1.10 9.02 -12.49
N GLU A 74 2.36 9.38 -12.66
CA GLU A 74 2.84 9.90 -13.95
C GLU A 74 2.84 8.82 -15.01
N THR A 75 3.28 7.62 -14.66
CA THR A 75 3.35 6.49 -15.59
C THR A 75 1.96 6.01 -15.97
N PHE A 76 1.05 5.99 -15.00
CA PHE A 76 -0.33 5.54 -15.18
C PHE A 76 -1.29 6.62 -14.67
N PRO A 77 -1.61 7.62 -15.51
CA PRO A 77 -2.52 8.69 -15.07
C PRO A 77 -3.91 8.19 -14.63
N ASP A 78 -4.31 7.02 -15.12
CA ASP A 78 -5.58 6.37 -14.76
C ASP A 78 -5.40 5.19 -13.80
N ALA A 79 -4.29 5.14 -13.07
CA ALA A 79 -4.02 4.04 -12.13
C ALA A 79 -5.19 3.84 -11.16
N HIS A 80 -5.61 2.58 -11.02
CA HIS A 80 -6.71 2.21 -10.14
C HIS A 80 -6.45 0.84 -9.52
N TRP A 81 -6.71 0.73 -8.22
CA TRP A 81 -6.60 -0.51 -7.46
C TRP A 81 -8.01 -0.91 -7.05
N GLY A 82 -8.58 -1.85 -7.83
CA GLY A 82 -9.97 -2.25 -7.69
C GLY A 82 -10.16 -3.44 -6.77
N ASN A 83 -11.38 -3.59 -6.28
CA ASN A 83 -11.79 -4.74 -5.48
C ASN A 83 -10.88 -4.97 -4.25
N PRO A 84 -10.54 -3.94 -3.47
CA PRO A 84 -9.58 -4.10 -2.39
C PRO A 84 -10.13 -5.00 -1.28
N ARG A 85 -9.28 -5.88 -0.77
CA ARG A 85 -9.59 -6.72 0.38
C ARG A 85 -8.43 -6.61 1.35
N HIS A 86 -8.74 -6.36 2.61
CA HIS A 86 -7.75 -6.02 3.62
C HIS A 86 -7.80 -6.99 4.79
N PHE A 87 -6.62 -7.31 5.31
CA PHE A 87 -6.46 -8.17 6.48
C PHE A 87 -5.43 -7.52 7.41
N VAL A 88 -5.67 -7.59 8.70
CA VAL A 88 -4.76 -7.03 9.69
C VAL A 88 -4.54 -8.06 10.79
N SER A 89 -3.29 -8.23 11.19
CA SER A 89 -2.91 -9.10 12.29
C SER A 89 -1.77 -8.43 13.04
N GLY A 90 -2.08 -7.82 14.19
CA GLY A 90 -1.08 -7.13 15.00
C GLY A 90 -0.42 -5.99 14.24
N ASP A 91 0.91 -6.07 14.12
CA ASP A 91 1.70 -5.04 13.44
C ASP A 91 1.92 -5.34 11.97
N ARG A 92 1.13 -6.24 11.39
CA ARG A 92 1.22 -6.59 9.97
C ARG A 92 -0.14 -6.49 9.31
N GLY A 93 -0.12 -6.14 8.04
CA GLY A 93 -1.33 -6.02 7.24
C GLY A 93 -1.12 -6.51 5.83
N PHE A 94 -2.23 -6.71 5.14
CA PHE A 94 -2.24 -7.24 3.79
C PHE A 94 -3.43 -6.64 3.05
N SER A 95 -3.19 -6.16 1.84
CA SER A 95 -4.25 -5.71 0.95
C SER A 95 -4.06 -6.38 -0.40
N GLU A 96 -5.11 -7.02 -0.91
CA GLU A 96 -5.08 -7.52 -2.28
C GLU A 96 -5.99 -6.66 -3.15
N TRP A 97 -5.67 -6.56 -4.43
CA TRP A 97 -6.38 -5.67 -5.35
C TRP A 97 -6.15 -6.12 -6.79
N ILE A 98 -6.93 -5.53 -7.68
CA ILE A 98 -6.72 -5.64 -9.12
C ILE A 98 -6.22 -4.30 -9.59
N PHE A 99 -4.99 -4.25 -10.08
CA PHE A 99 -4.43 -3.01 -10.63
C PHE A 99 -4.81 -2.89 -12.10
N THR A 100 -5.33 -1.73 -12.46
CA THR A 100 -5.55 -1.36 -13.86
C THR A 100 -4.91 -0.02 -14.12
N GLY A 101 -4.37 0.14 -15.32
CA GLY A 101 -3.77 1.41 -15.71
C GLY A 101 -3.38 1.40 -17.18
N THR A 102 -3.25 2.59 -17.73
CA THR A 102 -2.78 2.78 -19.10
C THR A 102 -1.56 3.66 -19.06
N LYS A 103 -0.45 3.15 -19.56
CA LYS A 103 0.78 3.95 -19.70
C LYS A 103 0.56 5.07 -20.69
N THR A 104 1.42 6.08 -20.62
CA THR A 104 1.35 7.22 -21.53
C THR A 104 1.54 6.81 -22.99
N ASP A 105 2.20 5.68 -23.25
CA ASP A 105 2.35 5.14 -24.60
C ASP A 105 1.15 4.31 -25.06
N GLY A 106 0.11 4.21 -24.25
CA GLY A 106 -1.12 3.46 -24.59
C GLY A 106 -1.11 2.01 -24.14
N THR A 107 -0.04 1.51 -23.59
CA THR A 107 0.03 0.12 -23.09
C THR A 107 -0.90 -0.04 -21.89
N LYS A 108 -1.81 -1.02 -21.95
CA LYS A 108 -2.75 -1.29 -20.87
C LYS A 108 -2.25 -2.40 -19.98
N VAL A 109 -2.47 -2.23 -18.67
CA VAL A 109 -2.10 -3.23 -17.66
C VAL A 109 -3.34 -3.55 -16.84
N GLU A 110 -3.57 -4.85 -16.63
CA GLU A 110 -4.63 -5.34 -15.75
C GLU A 110 -4.13 -6.61 -15.10
N VAL A 111 -3.77 -6.53 -13.83
CA VAL A 111 -3.18 -7.66 -13.10
C VAL A 111 -3.60 -7.63 -11.65
N THR A 112 -3.58 -8.79 -11.00
CA THR A 112 -3.78 -8.85 -9.56
C THR A 112 -2.47 -8.61 -8.85
N GLY A 113 -2.57 -8.12 -7.63
CA GLY A 113 -1.42 -7.93 -6.78
C GLY A 113 -1.81 -7.74 -5.33
N CYS A 114 -0.83 -7.47 -4.52
CA CYS A 114 -1.05 -7.26 -3.09
C CYS A 114 0.07 -6.42 -2.50
N ASP A 115 -0.22 -5.86 -1.34
CA ASP A 115 0.76 -5.18 -0.50
C ASP A 115 0.86 -5.93 0.81
N LEU A 116 2.09 -6.14 1.26
CA LEU A 116 2.37 -6.55 2.63
C LEU A 116 2.80 -5.30 3.40
N PHE A 117 2.13 -5.05 4.53
CA PHE A 117 2.40 -3.87 5.34
C PHE A 117 3.03 -4.24 6.66
N ALA A 118 3.92 -3.38 7.14
CA ALA A 118 4.30 -3.33 8.53
C ALA A 118 3.78 -2.02 9.12
N PHE A 119 3.33 -2.07 10.36
CA PHE A 119 2.79 -0.90 11.05
C PHE A 119 3.68 -0.52 12.22
N LYS A 120 3.72 0.77 12.51
CA LYS A 120 4.46 1.34 13.62
C LYS A 120 3.75 2.60 14.07
N ASP A 121 3.45 2.68 15.36
CA ASP A 121 2.77 3.85 15.95
C ASP A 121 1.46 4.19 15.23
N GLY A 122 0.70 3.16 14.86
CA GLY A 122 -0.60 3.32 14.22
C GLY A 122 -0.56 3.75 12.76
N LYS A 123 0.61 3.71 12.14
CA LYS A 123 0.79 4.10 10.73
C LYS A 123 1.56 3.02 9.99
N ILE A 124 1.60 3.16 8.67
CA ILE A 124 2.34 2.25 7.80
C ILE A 124 3.82 2.63 7.83
N SER A 125 4.67 1.70 8.25
CA SER A 125 6.12 1.87 8.20
C SER A 125 6.74 1.20 6.99
N VAL A 126 6.12 0.14 6.46
CA VAL A 126 6.59 -0.53 5.24
C VAL A 126 5.40 -0.86 4.36
N LYS A 127 5.52 -0.54 3.08
CA LYS A 127 4.61 -0.98 2.03
C LYS A 127 5.41 -1.79 1.04
N ASN A 128 5.19 -3.09 1.03
CA ASN A 128 5.92 -4.03 0.19
C ASN A 128 4.95 -4.60 -0.85
N SER A 129 5.13 -4.21 -2.11
CA SER A 129 4.18 -4.50 -3.17
C SER A 129 4.61 -5.70 -4.00
N TYR A 130 3.64 -6.54 -4.32
CA TYR A 130 3.78 -7.67 -5.24
C TYR A 130 2.70 -7.54 -6.30
N ARG A 131 3.06 -7.83 -7.54
CA ARG A 131 2.11 -7.70 -8.63
C ARG A 131 2.39 -8.78 -9.67
N LYS A 132 1.33 -9.42 -10.16
CA LYS A 132 1.48 -10.39 -11.24
C LYS A 132 2.07 -9.71 -12.46
N ASN A 133 2.87 -10.45 -13.18
CA ASN A 133 3.46 -10.00 -14.43
C ASN A 133 2.85 -10.83 -15.55
N ARG A 134 2.17 -10.14 -16.45
CA ARG A 134 1.36 -10.77 -17.47
C ARG A 134 2.03 -10.62 -18.83
N PHE A 135 2.30 -11.73 -19.48
CA PHE A 135 2.93 -11.70 -20.79
C PHE A 135 1.90 -11.53 -21.89
N LEU A 136 2.24 -10.75 -22.89
CA LEU A 136 1.43 -10.65 -24.10
C LEU A 136 1.63 -11.91 -24.95
N LYS A 137 0.58 -12.28 -25.65
CA LYS A 137 0.63 -13.45 -26.55
C LYS A 137 0.77 -13.06 -27.98
#